data_e1c270b8b07c6a581ebb3277f946df58
#
_entry.id   e1c270b8b07c6a581ebb3277f946df58
#
_cell.length_a   1.000
_cell.length_b   1.000
_cell.length_c   1.000
_cell.angle_alpha   90.00
_cell.angle_beta   90.00
_cell.angle_gamma   90.00
#
_symmetry.space_group_name_H-M   'P 1'
#
loop_
_entity.id
_entity.type
_entity.pdbx_description
1 polymer ?
#
loop_
_entity_poly.entity_id
_entity_poly.type
_entity_poly.pdbx_seq_one_letter_code
_entity_poly.pdbx_strand_id
1 'polypeptide(L)'
;MFRTALILSCVAMPLAAQTLDDRHLSAIPRTATESARIAAVTAPTTDFTKPESFEEKPAGAATVRVRSNADAFSQLSANMPFAHEMDFKLGNALFRKTWVASPSSTLASDGLGPLYNARACQDCHLKDGRGHAPTGADDRAVSMFLRLSVPAPAASSAQEIEDWIATAHEPTYGGQLQDFASPGHAAEGQMQITYTDLPVTLGDGTIVTLRAPLYTVGDLGYGPLHANTMLSPRVAPQMIGLGLLEAIPAETLLARSDPHDADGDGISGRPSIVPSAEFGTPMLGRFGYKGGAATVRDQSSGAFSGDMGLSTPLHPDPWGDCMAAQTECINAVHGQEPGSRDGLEVDAASLDLVAFYSRNLGVPERRDVADPLVLRGKEVFYTLGCTGCHTPKHVTHRLENQPEQSFQLIWPYTDLLLHDMGAGLADNRPEGRASGSEWKTPPLWGVGLTEQVSGHSQFLHDGRARSLLEAFLWHGGEAQAARNGVVALPENDRDALIKFLESL
;
A
#
# COMPACT_ATOMS: atom_id res chain seq x y z
N MET A 1 28.62 -62.98 21.86
CA MET A 1 27.71 -62.41 20.85
C MET A 1 27.50 -60.92 21.19
N PHE A 2 28.33 -60.05 20.67
CA PHE A 2 28.20 -58.59 20.82
C PHE A 2 27.32 -58.04 19.68
N ARG A 3 26.20 -57.40 20.04
CA ARG A 3 25.35 -56.68 19.09
C ARG A 3 25.79 -55.21 19.04
N THR A 4 26.39 -54.81 17.95
CA THR A 4 26.74 -53.43 17.65
C THR A 4 25.47 -52.68 17.19
N ALA A 5 25.01 -51.73 17.97
CA ALA A 5 23.93 -50.82 17.60
C ALA A 5 24.49 -49.71 16.73
N LEU A 6 24.02 -49.63 15.49
CA LEU A 6 24.33 -48.54 14.56
C LEU A 6 23.43 -47.36 14.92
N ILE A 7 24.00 -46.26 15.45
CA ILE A 7 23.31 -45.00 15.68
C ILE A 7 23.32 -44.25 14.36
N LEU A 8 22.17 -44.16 13.70
CA LEU A 8 21.94 -43.32 12.53
C LEU A 8 21.78 -41.85 13.04
N SER A 9 22.83 -41.04 12.91
CA SER A 9 22.73 -39.58 13.13
C SER A 9 22.02 -39.00 11.91
N CYS A 10 20.74 -38.61 12.08
CA CYS A 10 20.09 -37.69 11.15
C CYS A 10 20.75 -36.30 11.29
N VAL A 11 21.61 -35.96 10.33
CA VAL A 11 22.07 -34.58 10.15
C VAL A 11 20.89 -33.83 9.57
N ALA A 12 20.22 -33.01 10.40
CA ALA A 12 19.29 -32.01 9.92
C ALA A 12 20.09 -31.03 9.05
N MET A 13 19.89 -31.08 7.74
CA MET A 13 20.37 -30.00 6.86
C MET A 13 19.66 -28.71 7.30
N PRO A 14 20.40 -27.59 7.50
CA PRO A 14 19.75 -26.31 7.70
C PRO A 14 18.88 -26.04 6.47
N LEU A 15 17.59 -25.74 6.68
CA LEU A 15 16.75 -25.15 5.65
C LEU A 15 17.55 -23.96 5.10
N ALA A 16 17.89 -24.00 3.82
CA ALA A 16 18.47 -22.86 3.15
C ALA A 16 17.49 -21.69 3.36
N ALA A 17 17.95 -20.64 4.02
CA ALA A 17 17.18 -19.41 4.15
C ALA A 17 16.74 -19.06 2.72
N GLN A 18 15.42 -19.04 2.48
CA GLN A 18 14.87 -18.65 1.18
C GLN A 18 15.35 -17.22 0.95
N THR A 19 16.21 -17.02 -0.03
CA THR A 19 16.64 -15.68 -0.42
C THR A 19 15.41 -15.00 -1.02
N LEU A 20 14.89 -14.01 -0.30
CA LEU A 20 13.87 -13.10 -0.83
C LEU A 20 14.55 -12.22 -1.87
N ASP A 21 14.51 -12.66 -3.11
CA ASP A 21 15.10 -11.97 -4.24
C ASP A 21 14.03 -11.18 -5.03
N ASP A 22 14.48 -10.20 -5.79
CA ASP A 22 13.64 -9.38 -6.66
C ASP A 22 13.50 -10.02 -8.05
N ARG A 23 13.10 -11.32 -8.10
CA ARG A 23 13.04 -12.14 -9.33
C ARG A 23 12.12 -11.59 -10.42
N HIS A 24 11.20 -10.69 -10.08
CA HIS A 24 10.33 -9.98 -11.01
C HIS A 24 11.07 -8.84 -11.75
N LEU A 25 12.31 -8.53 -11.34
CA LEU A 25 13.13 -7.47 -11.92
C LEU A 25 14.36 -8.07 -12.63
N SER A 26 14.67 -7.58 -13.83
CA SER A 26 15.94 -7.90 -14.53
C SER A 26 17.06 -7.04 -13.95
N ALA A 27 17.46 -7.33 -12.71
CA ALA A 27 18.44 -6.53 -11.99
C ALA A 27 19.88 -6.85 -12.47
N ILE A 28 20.64 -5.79 -12.78
CA ILE A 28 22.08 -5.87 -13.10
C ILE A 28 22.86 -5.69 -11.79
N PRO A 29 23.80 -6.61 -11.45
CA PRO A 29 24.58 -6.52 -10.22
C PRO A 29 25.36 -5.20 -10.12
N ARG A 30 25.41 -4.63 -8.91
CA ARG A 30 26.18 -3.42 -8.61
C ARG A 30 27.65 -3.73 -8.49
N THR A 31 28.50 -2.85 -8.99
CA THR A 31 29.94 -2.88 -8.76
C THR A 31 30.26 -2.41 -7.33
N ALA A 32 31.42 -2.79 -6.80
CA ALA A 32 31.88 -2.30 -5.49
C ALA A 32 31.96 -0.76 -5.41
N THR A 33 32.36 -0.10 -6.50
CA THR A 33 32.41 1.38 -6.59
C THR A 33 31.00 1.98 -6.52
N GLU A 34 30.01 1.38 -7.19
CA GLU A 34 28.61 1.82 -7.12
C GLU A 34 28.06 1.62 -5.73
N SER A 35 28.31 0.47 -5.08
CA SER A 35 27.87 0.20 -3.71
C SER A 35 28.42 1.21 -2.71
N ALA A 36 29.72 1.55 -2.81
CA ALA A 36 30.34 2.58 -1.98
C ALA A 36 29.72 3.97 -2.22
N ARG A 37 29.43 4.33 -3.47
CA ARG A 37 28.75 5.59 -3.82
C ARG A 37 27.32 5.61 -3.27
N ILE A 38 26.58 4.51 -3.37
CA ILE A 38 25.22 4.37 -2.83
C ILE A 38 25.24 4.58 -1.32
N ALA A 39 26.13 3.88 -0.59
CA ALA A 39 26.26 4.05 0.84
C ALA A 39 26.52 5.51 1.24
N ALA A 40 27.37 6.22 0.48
CA ALA A 40 27.67 7.63 0.75
C ALA A 40 26.46 8.55 0.51
N VAL A 41 25.67 8.37 -0.58
CA VAL A 41 24.54 9.26 -0.89
C VAL A 41 23.30 8.95 -0.06
N THR A 42 23.16 7.72 0.46
CA THR A 42 22.03 7.33 1.32
C THR A 42 22.30 7.52 2.81
N ALA A 43 23.53 7.86 3.19
CA ALA A 43 23.86 8.16 4.58
C ALA A 43 22.98 9.29 5.14
N PRO A 44 22.51 9.20 6.41
CA PRO A 44 21.75 10.26 7.04
C PRO A 44 22.51 11.58 7.06
N THR A 45 21.81 12.70 6.80
CA THR A 45 22.43 14.02 6.95
C THR A 45 22.54 14.44 8.40
N THR A 46 23.57 15.23 8.71
CA THR A 46 23.75 15.94 9.98
C THR A 46 23.79 17.45 9.79
N ASP A 47 23.67 17.93 8.55
CA ASP A 47 23.65 19.34 8.20
C ASP A 47 22.25 19.75 7.70
N PHE A 48 21.53 20.48 8.54
CA PHE A 48 20.18 20.98 8.27
C PHE A 48 20.18 22.48 7.89
N THR A 49 21.34 23.08 7.64
CA THR A 49 21.44 24.49 7.26
C THR A 49 21.16 24.72 5.77
N LYS A 50 21.10 23.67 4.99
CA LYS A 50 20.85 23.67 3.54
C LYS A 50 20.23 22.35 3.09
N PRO A 51 19.54 22.31 1.92
CA PRO A 51 19.07 21.04 1.35
C PRO A 51 20.25 20.13 0.97
N GLU A 52 20.01 18.82 1.01
CA GLU A 52 20.95 17.83 0.45
C GLU A 52 20.96 17.89 -1.07
N SER A 53 22.02 17.38 -1.69
CA SER A 53 22.11 17.32 -3.15
C SER A 53 20.98 16.47 -3.75
N PHE A 54 20.26 17.02 -4.72
CA PHE A 54 19.12 16.40 -5.43
C PHE A 54 17.87 16.16 -4.56
N GLU A 55 17.76 16.73 -3.39
CA GLU A 55 16.63 16.58 -2.50
C GLU A 55 15.31 17.13 -3.10
N GLU A 56 15.41 18.11 -4.00
CA GLU A 56 14.25 18.62 -4.76
C GLU A 56 13.68 17.62 -5.77
N LYS A 57 14.43 16.54 -6.07
CA LYS A 57 14.05 15.50 -7.04
C LYS A 57 13.76 14.18 -6.36
N PRO A 58 12.57 14.02 -5.72
CA PRO A 58 12.26 12.88 -4.88
C PRO A 58 12.22 11.54 -5.63
N ALA A 59 12.11 11.54 -6.94
CA ALA A 59 12.15 10.37 -7.81
C ALA A 59 13.37 10.33 -8.74
N GLY A 60 14.45 11.08 -8.43
CA GLY A 60 15.59 11.19 -9.32
C GLY A 60 15.21 11.76 -10.69
N ALA A 61 15.64 11.12 -11.78
CA ALA A 61 15.31 11.55 -13.14
C ALA A 61 13.82 11.38 -13.50
N ALA A 62 13.08 10.54 -12.77
CA ALA A 62 11.63 10.34 -12.95
C ALA A 62 10.77 11.46 -12.32
N THR A 63 11.38 12.40 -11.59
CA THR A 63 10.70 13.52 -10.94
C THR A 63 10.02 14.43 -11.97
N VAL A 64 8.75 14.71 -11.76
CA VAL A 64 7.94 15.62 -12.61
C VAL A 64 7.76 16.99 -11.95
N ARG A 65 7.50 18.01 -12.77
CA ARG A 65 7.22 19.35 -12.24
C ARG A 65 5.89 19.38 -11.48
N VAL A 66 5.82 20.12 -10.41
CA VAL A 66 4.56 20.38 -9.71
C VAL A 66 3.58 21.10 -10.64
N ARG A 67 2.38 20.55 -10.76
CA ARG A 67 1.22 21.25 -11.36
C ARG A 67 0.39 21.88 -10.26
N SER A 68 -0.19 23.04 -10.55
CA SER A 68 -1.04 23.78 -9.61
C SER A 68 -2.51 23.36 -9.64
N ASN A 69 -2.82 22.17 -10.18
CA ASN A 69 -4.18 21.63 -10.29
C ASN A 69 -4.25 20.18 -9.82
N ALA A 70 -5.41 19.57 -9.83
CA ALA A 70 -5.64 18.20 -9.40
C ALA A 70 -4.89 17.13 -10.23
N ASP A 71 -4.36 17.46 -11.42
CA ASP A 71 -3.60 16.53 -12.24
C ASP A 71 -2.11 16.44 -11.83
N ALA A 72 -1.74 16.92 -10.63
CA ALA A 72 -0.35 16.90 -10.18
C ALA A 72 0.22 15.47 -10.10
N PHE A 73 -0.61 14.47 -9.81
CA PHE A 73 -0.18 13.06 -9.73
C PHE A 73 -0.38 12.29 -11.06
N SER A 74 -1.20 12.79 -11.98
CA SER A 74 -1.51 12.12 -13.26
C SER A 74 -0.49 12.45 -14.35
N GLN A 75 0.79 12.34 -14.04
CA GLN A 75 1.89 12.66 -14.95
C GLN A 75 2.77 11.43 -15.19
N LEU A 76 3.16 11.20 -16.44
CA LEU A 76 4.16 10.16 -16.74
C LEU A 76 5.53 10.54 -16.19
N SER A 77 6.34 9.55 -15.81
CA SER A 77 7.72 9.75 -15.35
C SER A 77 8.53 10.62 -16.31
N ALA A 78 9.25 11.65 -15.79
CA ALA A 78 9.92 12.64 -16.63
C ALA A 78 11.04 12.06 -17.52
N ASN A 79 11.58 10.91 -17.14
CA ASN A 79 12.61 10.18 -17.90
C ASN A 79 12.06 9.06 -18.77
N MET A 80 10.71 9.00 -18.98
CA MET A 80 10.11 7.97 -19.83
C MET A 80 10.60 8.08 -21.29
N PRO A 81 11.11 6.99 -21.89
CA PRO A 81 11.42 6.95 -23.30
C PRO A 81 10.18 7.18 -24.16
N PHE A 82 10.32 7.92 -25.24
CA PHE A 82 9.20 8.20 -26.17
C PHE A 82 8.50 6.93 -26.67
N ALA A 83 9.25 5.84 -26.86
CA ALA A 83 8.68 4.56 -27.27
C ALA A 83 7.66 3.97 -26.26
N HIS A 84 7.76 4.31 -24.98
CA HIS A 84 6.89 3.81 -23.90
C HIS A 84 5.68 4.72 -23.62
N GLU A 85 5.63 5.93 -24.17
CA GLU A 85 4.53 6.87 -23.92
C GLU A 85 3.15 6.32 -24.37
N MET A 86 3.14 5.50 -25.45
CA MET A 86 1.90 4.93 -25.94
C MET A 86 1.35 3.91 -24.93
N ASP A 87 2.19 3.06 -24.38
CA ASP A 87 1.80 2.05 -23.38
C ASP A 87 1.27 2.72 -22.10
N PHE A 88 1.91 3.82 -21.67
CA PHE A 88 1.42 4.62 -20.56
C PHE A 88 0.00 5.18 -20.84
N LYS A 89 -0.25 5.72 -22.04
CA LYS A 89 -1.56 6.27 -22.44
C LYS A 89 -2.63 5.18 -22.54
N LEU A 90 -2.28 4.01 -23.07
CA LEU A 90 -3.17 2.85 -23.14
C LEU A 90 -3.48 2.30 -21.74
N GLY A 91 -2.48 2.19 -20.88
CA GLY A 91 -2.66 1.80 -19.48
C GLY A 91 -3.56 2.79 -18.71
N ASN A 92 -3.37 4.11 -18.91
CA ASN A 92 -4.26 5.14 -18.36
C ASN A 92 -5.71 4.97 -18.85
N ALA A 93 -5.89 4.69 -20.13
CA ALA A 93 -7.23 4.47 -20.69
C ALA A 93 -7.92 3.25 -20.05
N LEU A 94 -7.19 2.17 -19.78
CA LEU A 94 -7.68 0.98 -19.09
C LEU A 94 -7.95 1.25 -17.61
N PHE A 95 -7.08 1.99 -16.93
CA PHE A 95 -7.24 2.39 -15.52
C PHE A 95 -8.52 3.24 -15.32
N ARG A 96 -8.88 4.05 -16.30
CA ARG A 96 -10.07 4.92 -16.30
C ARG A 96 -11.30 4.29 -16.91
N LYS A 97 -11.16 3.12 -17.52
CA LYS A 97 -12.26 2.41 -18.19
C LYS A 97 -13.36 2.04 -17.20
N THR A 98 -14.58 2.47 -17.45
CA THR A 98 -15.75 2.06 -16.68
C THR A 98 -16.25 0.71 -17.19
N TRP A 99 -16.25 -0.28 -16.32
CA TRP A 99 -16.79 -1.60 -16.59
C TRP A 99 -18.30 -1.64 -16.38
N VAL A 100 -18.98 -2.53 -17.10
CA VAL A 100 -20.43 -2.72 -17.05
C VAL A 100 -20.78 -4.19 -16.86
N ALA A 101 -21.93 -4.44 -16.20
CA ALA A 101 -22.40 -5.80 -15.97
C ALA A 101 -22.71 -6.54 -17.29
N SER A 102 -22.44 -7.84 -17.32
CA SER A 102 -22.80 -8.73 -18.42
C SER A 102 -24.27 -9.15 -18.33
N PRO A 103 -24.96 -9.39 -19.51
CA PRO A 103 -24.45 -9.19 -20.87
C PRO A 103 -24.61 -7.72 -21.31
N SER A 104 -23.60 -7.19 -22.02
CA SER A 104 -23.66 -5.84 -22.56
C SER A 104 -23.37 -5.80 -24.07
N SER A 105 -23.99 -4.85 -24.80
CA SER A 105 -23.64 -4.58 -26.19
C SER A 105 -22.21 -4.01 -26.33
N THR A 106 -21.62 -3.51 -25.26
CA THR A 106 -20.27 -2.97 -25.23
C THR A 106 -19.27 -4.05 -24.75
N LEU A 107 -19.07 -5.07 -25.59
CA LEU A 107 -18.21 -6.23 -25.24
C LEU A 107 -16.81 -5.86 -24.72
N ALA A 108 -16.24 -4.75 -25.20
CA ALA A 108 -14.93 -4.30 -24.72
C ALA A 108 -14.92 -3.85 -23.25
N SER A 109 -16.06 -3.51 -22.65
CA SER A 109 -16.20 -3.07 -21.25
C SER A 109 -17.12 -3.97 -20.44
N ASP A 110 -17.53 -5.09 -21.02
CA ASP A 110 -18.38 -6.10 -20.40
C ASP A 110 -17.63 -6.93 -19.36
N GLY A 111 -18.31 -7.39 -18.33
CA GLY A 111 -17.77 -8.33 -17.36
C GLY A 111 -17.65 -7.81 -15.93
N LEU A 112 -18.13 -6.58 -15.61
CA LEU A 112 -18.21 -6.15 -14.20
C LEU A 112 -18.89 -7.23 -13.36
N GLY A 113 -18.27 -7.61 -12.27
CA GLY A 113 -18.76 -8.68 -11.41
C GLY A 113 -20.17 -8.43 -10.85
N PRO A 114 -20.82 -9.49 -10.37
CA PRO A 114 -22.14 -9.37 -9.76
C PRO A 114 -22.14 -8.49 -8.53
N LEU A 115 -21.06 -8.56 -7.73
CA LEU A 115 -20.78 -7.76 -6.54
C LEU A 115 -19.47 -7.00 -6.75
N TYR A 116 -19.41 -5.74 -6.32
CA TYR A 116 -18.24 -4.89 -6.53
C TYR A 116 -18.22 -3.67 -5.61
N ASN A 117 -17.05 -3.06 -5.43
CA ASN A 117 -16.89 -1.77 -4.74
C ASN A 117 -16.74 -0.60 -5.72
N ALA A 118 -16.15 -0.84 -6.90
CA ALA A 118 -15.92 0.20 -7.91
C ALA A 118 -16.12 -0.35 -9.31
N ARG A 119 -16.27 0.56 -10.29
CA ARG A 119 -16.43 0.21 -11.70
C ARG A 119 -15.22 0.59 -12.56
N ALA A 120 -14.28 1.31 -11.98
CA ALA A 120 -13.01 1.70 -12.58
C ALA A 120 -11.97 1.91 -11.46
N CYS A 121 -10.68 1.70 -11.75
CA CYS A 121 -9.63 1.99 -10.78
C CYS A 121 -9.65 3.47 -10.34
N GLN A 122 -9.96 4.37 -11.29
CA GLN A 122 -10.06 5.81 -11.04
C GLN A 122 -11.18 6.20 -10.06
N ASP A 123 -12.21 5.37 -9.87
CA ASP A 123 -13.29 5.69 -8.91
C ASP A 123 -12.75 5.75 -7.48
N CYS A 124 -11.78 4.89 -7.15
CA CYS A 124 -11.07 4.89 -5.86
C CYS A 124 -9.83 5.79 -5.86
N HIS A 125 -9.09 5.83 -6.96
CA HIS A 125 -7.85 6.60 -7.14
C HIS A 125 -8.07 7.83 -8.02
N LEU A 126 -9.03 8.69 -7.65
CA LEU A 126 -9.36 9.88 -8.43
C LEU A 126 -8.12 10.74 -8.66
N LYS A 127 -7.77 11.02 -9.94
CA LYS A 127 -6.56 11.77 -10.31
C LYS A 127 -5.26 11.13 -9.81
N ASP A 128 -5.24 9.79 -9.67
CA ASP A 128 -4.11 9.01 -9.13
C ASP A 128 -3.77 9.37 -7.68
N GLY A 129 -4.69 10.07 -7.03
CA GLY A 129 -4.60 10.54 -5.67
C GLY A 129 -5.10 9.52 -4.65
N ARG A 130 -5.35 10.06 -3.45
CA ARG A 130 -5.77 9.30 -2.28
C ARG A 130 -7.30 9.34 -2.14
N GLY A 131 -7.89 8.23 -1.69
CA GLY A 131 -9.28 8.15 -1.27
C GLY A 131 -9.54 8.77 0.10
N HIS A 132 -10.81 8.83 0.49
CA HIS A 132 -11.27 9.39 1.76
C HIS A 132 -12.34 8.50 2.42
N ALA A 133 -12.49 8.64 3.74
CA ALA A 133 -13.63 8.10 4.45
C ALA A 133 -14.90 8.91 4.13
N PRO A 134 -16.11 8.29 4.17
CA PRO A 134 -17.38 9.01 4.00
C PRO A 134 -17.47 10.23 4.89
N THR A 135 -17.91 11.36 4.33
CA THR A 135 -18.04 12.65 5.04
C THR A 135 -19.42 12.85 5.66
N GLY A 136 -20.38 11.98 5.34
CA GLY A 136 -21.76 12.02 5.85
C GLY A 136 -22.56 10.80 5.43
N ALA A 137 -23.79 10.67 5.93
CA ALA A 137 -24.64 9.51 5.68
C ALA A 137 -25.01 9.30 4.19
N ASP A 138 -25.00 10.38 3.39
CA ASP A 138 -25.30 10.35 1.96
C ASP A 138 -24.04 10.21 1.09
N ASP A 139 -22.86 10.28 1.70
CA ASP A 139 -21.59 10.10 1.00
C ASP A 139 -21.27 8.61 0.87
N ARG A 140 -21.43 8.10 -0.33
CA ARG A 140 -21.05 6.75 -0.71
C ARG A 140 -19.63 6.73 -1.27
N ALA A 141 -18.66 7.07 -0.42
CA ALA A 141 -17.26 7.10 -0.81
C ALA A 141 -16.78 5.72 -1.28
N VAL A 142 -16.83 5.49 -2.59
CA VAL A 142 -16.31 4.26 -3.22
C VAL A 142 -14.81 4.05 -2.97
N SER A 143 -14.09 5.11 -2.60
CA SER A 143 -12.65 5.09 -2.33
C SER A 143 -12.27 4.56 -0.95
N MET A 144 -13.21 4.00 -0.20
CA MET A 144 -12.99 3.30 1.07
C MET A 144 -13.83 2.03 1.13
N PHE A 145 -13.24 0.93 1.57
CA PHE A 145 -13.92 -0.36 1.76
C PHE A 145 -13.47 -1.06 3.05
N LEU A 146 -14.18 -2.12 3.44
CA LEU A 146 -13.84 -2.98 4.56
C LEU A 146 -13.25 -4.31 4.06
N ARG A 147 -12.02 -4.61 4.45
CA ARG A 147 -11.49 -5.98 4.38
C ARG A 147 -12.11 -6.82 5.48
N LEU A 148 -12.45 -8.06 5.14
CA LEU A 148 -13.06 -9.02 6.03
C LEU A 148 -12.17 -10.24 6.20
N SER A 149 -12.15 -10.83 7.38
CA SER A 149 -11.61 -12.17 7.59
C SER A 149 -12.08 -12.73 8.92
N VAL A 150 -11.93 -14.05 9.08
CA VAL A 150 -12.09 -14.76 10.34
C VAL A 150 -10.78 -15.46 10.70
N PRO A 151 -10.51 -15.75 11.99
CA PRO A 151 -9.38 -16.59 12.37
C PRO A 151 -9.48 -17.96 11.69
N ALA A 152 -8.37 -18.42 11.11
CA ALA A 152 -8.31 -19.75 10.52
C ALA A 152 -7.67 -20.75 11.49
N PRO A 153 -8.04 -22.05 11.41
CA PRO A 153 -7.32 -23.10 12.12
C PRO A 153 -5.86 -23.15 11.68
N ALA A 154 -4.92 -23.36 12.60
CA ALA A 154 -3.49 -23.41 12.31
C ALA A 154 -3.11 -24.46 11.23
N ALA A 155 -3.88 -25.54 11.12
CA ALA A 155 -3.69 -26.61 10.13
C ALA A 155 -4.06 -26.21 8.68
N SER A 156 -4.73 -25.08 8.45
CA SER A 156 -5.08 -24.57 7.12
C SER A 156 -3.99 -23.67 6.52
N SER A 157 -2.95 -23.30 7.27
CA SER A 157 -1.81 -22.55 6.77
C SER A 157 -0.86 -23.45 5.99
N ALA A 158 -1.15 -23.69 4.72
CA ALA A 158 -0.23 -24.38 3.80
C ALA A 158 1.00 -23.53 3.41
N GLN A 159 1.20 -22.40 4.10
CA GLN A 159 2.26 -21.46 3.78
C GLN A 159 3.47 -21.74 4.66
N GLU A 160 4.57 -22.12 4.05
CA GLU A 160 5.89 -22.27 4.70
C GLU A 160 6.54 -20.88 5.02
N ILE A 161 5.72 -19.87 5.27
CA ILE A 161 6.19 -18.54 5.63
C ILE A 161 6.24 -18.44 7.15
N GLU A 162 7.43 -18.21 7.67
CA GLU A 162 7.64 -18.01 9.10
C GLU A 162 6.76 -16.85 9.64
N ASP A 163 6.22 -17.00 10.84
CA ASP A 163 5.32 -16.04 11.50
C ASP A 163 4.03 -15.70 10.72
N TRP A 164 3.62 -16.57 9.79
CA TRP A 164 2.35 -16.38 9.10
C TRP A 164 1.16 -16.51 10.06
N ILE A 165 0.31 -15.49 10.11
CA ILE A 165 -0.90 -15.50 10.92
C ILE A 165 -2.07 -15.97 10.05
N ALA A 166 -2.54 -17.19 10.32
CA ALA A 166 -3.57 -17.80 9.51
C ALA A 166 -4.93 -17.09 9.69
N THR A 167 -5.48 -16.62 8.59
CA THR A 167 -6.84 -16.08 8.47
C THR A 167 -7.53 -16.74 7.28
N ALA A 168 -8.86 -16.78 7.31
CA ALA A 168 -9.70 -17.19 6.20
C ALA A 168 -10.63 -16.04 5.81
N HIS A 169 -11.17 -16.08 4.60
CA HIS A 169 -12.25 -15.21 4.18
C HIS A 169 -13.46 -15.37 5.12
N GLU A 170 -14.23 -14.32 5.28
CA GLU A 170 -15.53 -14.42 5.94
C GLU A 170 -16.41 -15.43 5.16
N PRO A 171 -17.02 -16.45 5.82
CA PRO A 171 -17.63 -17.57 5.09
C PRO A 171 -18.77 -17.23 4.14
N THR A 172 -19.41 -16.07 4.33
CA THR A 172 -20.54 -15.60 3.52
C THR A 172 -20.14 -14.46 2.59
N TYR A 173 -19.25 -13.57 3.04
CA TYR A 173 -18.96 -12.27 2.46
C TYR A 173 -17.54 -12.15 1.87
N GLY A 174 -16.74 -13.19 1.88
CA GLY A 174 -15.40 -13.15 1.31
C GLY A 174 -14.37 -12.37 2.10
N GLY A 175 -13.36 -11.84 1.42
CA GLY A 175 -12.26 -11.07 2.01
C GLY A 175 -12.48 -9.56 2.03
N GLN A 176 -13.58 -9.08 1.40
CA GLN A 176 -13.92 -7.66 1.27
C GLN A 176 -15.42 -7.47 1.17
N LEU A 177 -15.98 -6.50 1.91
CA LEU A 177 -17.40 -6.17 1.81
C LEU A 177 -17.68 -5.46 0.49
N GLN A 178 -18.62 -5.98 -0.33
CA GLN A 178 -18.99 -5.42 -1.61
C GLN A 178 -20.25 -4.53 -1.46
N ASP A 179 -20.05 -3.21 -1.52
CA ASP A 179 -21.10 -2.21 -1.26
C ASP A 179 -22.10 -2.07 -2.39
N PHE A 180 -21.78 -2.59 -3.59
CA PHE A 180 -22.61 -2.48 -4.78
C PHE A 180 -22.86 -3.84 -5.43
N ALA A 181 -23.94 -3.91 -6.18
CA ALA A 181 -24.30 -5.08 -6.96
C ALA A 181 -24.77 -4.72 -8.36
N SER A 182 -24.56 -5.62 -9.31
CA SER A 182 -25.14 -5.59 -10.65
C SER A 182 -26.66 -5.82 -10.59
N PRO A 183 -27.43 -5.35 -11.60
CA PRO A 183 -28.89 -5.53 -11.62
C PRO A 183 -29.29 -6.99 -11.43
N GLY A 184 -30.20 -7.25 -10.50
CA GLY A 184 -30.69 -8.59 -10.16
C GLY A 184 -30.01 -9.22 -8.96
N HIS A 185 -28.95 -8.62 -8.42
CA HIS A 185 -28.25 -9.06 -7.20
C HIS A 185 -28.44 -8.05 -6.07
N ALA A 186 -28.38 -8.53 -4.82
CA ALA A 186 -28.31 -7.67 -3.64
C ALA A 186 -26.84 -7.34 -3.34
N ALA A 187 -26.54 -6.10 -2.94
CA ALA A 187 -25.26 -5.77 -2.36
C ALA A 187 -25.04 -6.53 -1.05
N GLU A 188 -23.80 -6.70 -0.65
CA GLU A 188 -23.48 -7.45 0.58
C GLU A 188 -23.87 -6.70 1.84
N GLY A 189 -23.72 -5.40 1.85
CA GLY A 189 -24.05 -4.54 2.98
C GLY A 189 -23.57 -3.13 2.77
N GLN A 190 -23.67 -2.31 3.83
CA GLN A 190 -23.18 -0.93 3.81
C GLN A 190 -22.29 -0.70 5.04
N MET A 191 -21.08 -0.20 4.80
CA MET A 191 -20.21 0.25 5.86
C MET A 191 -20.82 1.44 6.59
N GLN A 192 -20.80 1.40 7.92
CA GLN A 192 -21.25 2.49 8.79
C GLN A 192 -20.10 2.91 9.70
N ILE A 193 -19.90 4.21 9.86
CA ILE A 193 -18.84 4.78 10.69
C ILE A 193 -19.46 5.71 11.71
N THR A 194 -19.11 5.51 12.98
CA THR A 194 -19.39 6.46 14.05
C THR A 194 -18.08 6.94 14.66
N TYR A 195 -18.03 8.16 15.12
CA TYR A 195 -16.83 8.74 15.70
C TYR A 195 -17.06 9.17 17.14
N THR A 196 -16.03 8.94 17.96
CA THR A 196 -15.96 9.44 19.34
C THR A 196 -14.79 10.44 19.43
N ASP A 197 -15.05 11.59 20.02
CA ASP A 197 -14.02 12.61 20.23
C ASP A 197 -12.98 12.16 21.25
N LEU A 198 -11.71 12.35 20.91
CA LEU A 198 -10.54 12.03 21.74
C LEU A 198 -9.64 13.25 21.85
N PRO A 199 -9.79 14.09 22.90
CA PRO A 199 -8.96 15.28 23.05
C PRO A 199 -7.52 14.94 23.46
N VAL A 200 -6.55 15.59 22.83
CA VAL A 200 -5.11 15.51 23.15
C VAL A 200 -4.64 16.92 23.49
N THR A 201 -4.09 17.12 24.67
CA THR A 201 -3.50 18.40 25.09
C THR A 201 -2.02 18.41 24.71
N LEU A 202 -1.61 19.40 23.95
CA LEU A 202 -0.21 19.66 23.57
C LEU A 202 0.55 20.36 24.70
N GLY A 203 1.88 20.39 24.62
CA GLY A 203 2.75 20.99 25.64
C GLY A 203 2.54 22.47 25.88
N ASP A 204 2.02 23.22 24.92
CA ASP A 204 1.64 24.64 25.00
C ASP A 204 0.21 24.85 25.52
N GLY A 205 -0.51 23.79 25.87
CA GLY A 205 -1.90 23.83 26.34
C GLY A 205 -2.96 23.80 25.22
N THR A 206 -2.57 23.82 23.95
CA THR A 206 -3.49 23.65 22.81
C THR A 206 -4.18 22.30 22.88
N ILE A 207 -5.50 22.25 22.65
CA ILE A 207 -6.26 20.99 22.59
C ILE A 207 -6.57 20.67 21.13
N VAL A 208 -6.10 19.48 20.68
CA VAL A 208 -6.44 18.90 19.39
C VAL A 208 -7.42 17.75 19.65
N THR A 209 -8.60 17.82 19.06
CA THR A 209 -9.62 16.76 19.20
C THR A 209 -9.51 15.78 18.05
N LEU A 210 -9.00 14.59 18.32
CA LEU A 210 -9.00 13.47 17.38
C LEU A 210 -10.39 12.85 17.30
N ARG A 211 -10.66 12.08 16.24
CA ARG A 211 -11.90 11.30 16.10
C ARG A 211 -11.60 9.80 16.03
N ALA A 212 -11.99 9.06 17.05
CA ALA A 212 -11.82 7.60 17.09
C ALA A 212 -12.98 6.93 16.35
N PRO A 213 -12.74 6.22 15.22
CA PRO A 213 -13.80 5.58 14.45
C PRO A 213 -14.22 4.25 15.07
N LEU A 214 -15.52 3.94 14.96
CA LEU A 214 -16.08 2.61 15.14
C LEU A 214 -16.79 2.22 13.84
N TYR A 215 -16.40 1.07 13.29
CA TYR A 215 -16.93 0.52 12.04
C TYR A 215 -17.92 -0.57 12.32
N THR A 216 -19.05 -0.53 11.63
CA THR A 216 -20.08 -1.59 11.63
C THR A 216 -20.57 -1.81 10.21
N VAL A 217 -21.29 -2.91 9.98
CA VAL A 217 -21.92 -3.20 8.70
C VAL A 217 -23.44 -3.27 8.93
N GLY A 218 -24.17 -2.48 8.16
CA GLY A 218 -25.63 -2.50 8.08
C GLY A 218 -26.13 -3.10 6.78
N ASP A 219 -27.43 -3.28 6.68
CA ASP A 219 -28.15 -3.70 5.47
C ASP A 219 -27.58 -4.98 4.81
N LEU A 220 -27.23 -5.97 5.64
CA LEU A 220 -26.63 -7.24 5.19
C LEU A 220 -27.56 -8.00 4.24
N GLY A 221 -27.12 -8.25 3.00
CA GLY A 221 -27.92 -8.89 1.94
C GLY A 221 -27.96 -10.42 2.01
N TYR A 222 -27.01 -11.08 2.70
CA TYR A 222 -26.82 -12.54 2.67
C TYR A 222 -26.84 -13.19 4.06
N GLY A 223 -27.45 -12.53 5.04
CA GLY A 223 -27.55 -13.01 6.42
C GLY A 223 -26.50 -12.37 7.35
N PRO A 224 -26.40 -12.84 8.61
CA PRO A 224 -25.49 -12.24 9.58
C PRO A 224 -24.03 -12.57 9.27
N LEU A 225 -23.13 -11.63 9.58
CA LEU A 225 -21.69 -11.89 9.60
C LEU A 225 -21.36 -12.99 10.61
N HIS A 226 -20.30 -13.74 10.35
CA HIS A 226 -19.76 -14.70 11.31
C HIS A 226 -19.33 -13.98 12.60
N ALA A 227 -19.57 -14.59 13.76
CA ALA A 227 -19.37 -13.95 15.07
C ALA A 227 -17.92 -13.48 15.33
N ASN A 228 -16.94 -14.09 14.65
CA ASN A 228 -15.52 -13.75 14.77
C ASN A 228 -15.01 -12.93 13.57
N THR A 229 -15.89 -12.27 12.81
CA THR A 229 -15.49 -11.44 11.69
C THR A 229 -14.67 -10.23 12.17
N MET A 230 -13.50 -10.07 11.58
CA MET A 230 -12.61 -8.94 11.79
C MET A 230 -12.78 -7.95 10.63
N LEU A 231 -12.94 -6.66 10.95
CA LEU A 231 -13.14 -5.57 10.01
C LEU A 231 -11.87 -4.74 9.91
N SER A 232 -11.41 -4.47 8.69
CA SER A 232 -10.25 -3.61 8.45
C SER A 232 -10.57 -2.55 7.40
N PRO A 233 -10.80 -1.29 7.82
CA PRO A 233 -11.11 -0.20 6.92
C PRO A 233 -9.88 0.25 6.13
N ARG A 234 -10.05 0.50 4.83
CA ARG A 234 -8.97 0.91 3.93
C ARG A 234 -9.45 1.98 2.96
N VAL A 235 -8.81 3.15 2.98
CA VAL A 235 -8.94 4.13 1.89
C VAL A 235 -7.93 3.83 0.79
N ALA A 236 -8.24 4.15 -0.45
CA ALA A 236 -7.32 3.99 -1.56
C ALA A 236 -6.05 4.86 -1.33
N PRO A 237 -4.81 4.33 -1.42
CA PRO A 237 -3.59 5.11 -1.33
C PRO A 237 -3.32 5.87 -2.63
N GLN A 238 -2.46 6.89 -2.58
CA GLN A 238 -1.96 7.56 -3.77
C GLN A 238 -1.10 6.63 -4.64
N MET A 239 -1.08 6.87 -5.96
CA MET A 239 -0.49 5.96 -6.95
C MET A 239 0.92 6.32 -7.43
N ILE A 240 1.45 7.49 -7.05
CA ILE A 240 2.74 7.99 -7.56
C ILE A 240 3.94 7.16 -7.09
N GLY A 241 4.90 6.94 -7.97
CA GLY A 241 6.19 6.34 -7.64
C GLY A 241 6.20 4.85 -7.36
N LEU A 242 5.11 4.10 -7.63
CA LEU A 242 5.02 2.67 -7.27
C LEU A 242 6.13 1.83 -7.89
N GLY A 243 6.48 2.06 -9.16
CA GLY A 243 7.58 1.33 -9.81
C GLY A 243 8.95 1.63 -9.20
N LEU A 244 9.15 2.83 -8.65
CA LEU A 244 10.38 3.15 -7.93
C LEU A 244 10.45 2.43 -6.57
N LEU A 245 9.31 2.29 -5.85
CA LEU A 245 9.24 1.50 -4.63
C LEU A 245 9.45 0.00 -4.91
N GLU A 246 8.86 -0.49 -6.01
CA GLU A 246 9.06 -1.87 -6.49
C GLU A 246 10.54 -2.16 -6.78
N ALA A 247 11.26 -1.17 -7.31
CA ALA A 247 12.66 -1.28 -7.70
C ALA A 247 13.69 -1.06 -6.57
N ILE A 248 13.28 -0.78 -5.32
CA ILE A 248 14.20 -0.75 -4.18
C ILE A 248 14.69 -2.19 -3.95
N PRO A 249 16.01 -2.45 -3.86
CA PRO A 249 16.51 -3.80 -3.61
C PRO A 249 15.96 -4.40 -2.32
N ALA A 250 15.46 -5.64 -2.37
CA ALA A 250 14.97 -6.35 -1.20
C ALA A 250 16.02 -6.42 -0.10
N GLU A 251 17.28 -6.67 -0.46
CA GLU A 251 18.42 -6.68 0.46
C GLU A 251 18.57 -5.37 1.26
N THR A 252 18.26 -4.21 0.62
CA THR A 252 18.35 -2.90 1.27
C THR A 252 17.25 -2.73 2.33
N LEU A 253 16.05 -3.25 2.06
CA LEU A 253 14.94 -3.20 3.00
C LEU A 253 15.16 -4.19 4.15
N LEU A 254 15.55 -5.42 3.83
CA LEU A 254 15.83 -6.47 4.82
C LEU A 254 16.98 -6.11 5.77
N ALA A 255 17.98 -5.36 5.29
CA ALA A 255 19.08 -4.88 6.13
C ALA A 255 18.65 -3.86 7.22
N ARG A 256 17.42 -3.34 7.15
CA ARG A 256 16.84 -2.44 8.15
C ARG A 256 15.91 -3.15 9.14
N SER A 257 15.62 -4.43 8.89
CA SER A 257 14.74 -5.20 9.74
C SER A 257 15.45 -5.60 11.03
N ASP A 258 14.86 -5.29 12.15
CA ASP A 258 15.30 -5.69 13.50
C ASP A 258 14.13 -6.25 14.31
N PRO A 259 13.55 -7.42 13.93
CA PRO A 259 12.32 -7.93 14.53
C PRO A 259 12.40 -8.22 16.02
N HIS A 260 13.58 -8.15 16.61
CA HIS A 260 13.83 -8.40 18.03
C HIS A 260 14.33 -7.16 18.78
N ASP A 261 14.33 -5.97 18.13
CA ASP A 261 14.84 -4.74 18.74
C ASP A 261 16.23 -4.94 19.38
N ALA A 262 17.18 -5.49 18.62
CA ALA A 262 18.48 -5.89 19.12
C ALA A 262 19.37 -4.68 19.45
N ASP A 263 19.15 -3.53 18.84
CA ASP A 263 19.84 -2.29 19.14
C ASP A 263 19.18 -1.48 20.27
N GLY A 264 17.95 -1.86 20.69
CA GLY A 264 17.25 -1.32 21.85
C GLY A 264 16.67 0.08 21.63
N ASP A 265 16.41 0.47 20.37
CA ASP A 265 15.83 1.78 20.04
C ASP A 265 14.28 1.81 20.12
N GLY A 266 13.66 0.64 20.29
CA GLY A 266 12.20 0.46 20.40
C GLY A 266 11.51 0.33 19.06
N ILE A 267 12.25 0.16 17.96
CA ILE A 267 11.72 0.05 16.57
C ILE A 267 12.16 -1.30 15.98
N SER A 268 11.22 -2.21 15.75
CA SER A 268 11.53 -3.55 15.25
C SER A 268 11.68 -3.60 13.72
N GLY A 269 10.74 -3.08 12.98
CA GLY A 269 10.69 -3.15 11.51
C GLY A 269 10.71 -4.59 10.98
N ARG A 270 9.55 -5.17 10.68
CA ARG A 270 9.45 -6.54 10.17
C ARG A 270 9.12 -6.57 8.67
N PRO A 271 9.81 -7.40 7.84
CA PRO A 271 9.43 -7.51 6.44
C PRO A 271 8.08 -8.24 6.31
N SER A 272 7.16 -7.72 5.53
CA SER A 272 6.02 -8.50 5.06
C SER A 272 6.53 -9.51 4.02
N ILE A 273 6.14 -10.77 4.17
CA ILE A 273 6.43 -11.83 3.19
C ILE A 273 5.11 -12.43 2.78
N VAL A 274 4.86 -12.47 1.48
CA VAL A 274 3.57 -12.90 0.91
C VAL A 274 3.78 -13.89 -0.23
N PRO A 275 2.85 -14.82 -0.44
CA PRO A 275 2.87 -15.66 -1.62
C PRO A 275 2.59 -14.80 -2.86
N SER A 276 3.45 -14.85 -3.86
CA SER A 276 3.15 -14.24 -5.16
C SER A 276 2.34 -15.20 -6.01
N ALA A 277 1.19 -14.77 -6.50
CA ALA A 277 0.38 -15.55 -7.43
C ALA A 277 1.10 -15.74 -8.78
N GLU A 278 1.87 -14.75 -9.19
CA GLU A 278 2.64 -14.76 -10.45
C GLU A 278 3.82 -15.75 -10.42
N PHE A 279 4.56 -15.78 -9.31
CA PHE A 279 5.80 -16.57 -9.21
C PHE A 279 5.66 -17.87 -8.42
N GLY A 280 4.52 -18.10 -7.76
CA GLY A 280 4.27 -19.30 -6.97
C GLY A 280 5.22 -19.51 -5.79
N THR A 281 5.86 -18.45 -5.30
CA THR A 281 6.84 -18.49 -4.21
C THR A 281 6.66 -17.32 -3.26
N PRO A 282 7.12 -17.41 -2.00
CA PRO A 282 7.17 -16.28 -1.10
C PRO A 282 8.06 -15.15 -1.65
N MET A 283 7.57 -13.91 -1.56
CA MET A 283 8.25 -12.68 -1.96
C MET A 283 8.08 -11.60 -0.91
N LEU A 284 8.94 -10.58 -0.94
CA LEU A 284 8.81 -9.40 -0.08
C LEU A 284 7.57 -8.60 -0.49
N GLY A 285 6.62 -8.44 0.45
CA GLY A 285 5.42 -7.65 0.26
C GLY A 285 5.71 -6.15 0.36
N ARG A 286 5.30 -5.38 -0.65
CA ARG A 286 5.62 -3.94 -0.78
C ARG A 286 4.39 -3.06 -0.88
N PHE A 287 3.27 -3.61 -1.38
CA PHE A 287 2.05 -2.88 -1.69
C PHE A 287 0.90 -3.25 -0.77
N GLY A 288 -0.09 -2.36 -0.65
CA GLY A 288 -1.12 -2.43 0.37
C GLY A 288 -0.63 -1.91 1.74
N TYR A 289 -1.57 -1.67 2.66
CA TYR A 289 -1.29 -1.09 3.98
C TYR A 289 -0.54 -2.03 4.93
N LYS A 290 -0.61 -3.34 4.69
CA LYS A 290 0.10 -4.38 5.45
C LYS A 290 1.10 -5.16 4.58
N GLY A 291 1.46 -4.62 3.41
CA GLY A 291 2.39 -5.28 2.49
C GLY A 291 1.82 -6.56 1.89
N GLY A 292 0.52 -6.59 1.57
CA GLY A 292 -0.19 -7.79 1.10
C GLY A 292 0.11 -8.21 -0.34
N ALA A 293 0.81 -7.39 -1.13
CA ALA A 293 1.20 -7.72 -2.51
C ALA A 293 2.68 -7.43 -2.75
N ALA A 294 3.34 -8.31 -3.51
CA ALA A 294 4.77 -8.22 -3.80
C ALA A 294 5.07 -7.24 -4.95
N THR A 295 4.27 -7.27 -6.01
CA THR A 295 4.47 -6.50 -7.24
C THR A 295 3.27 -5.60 -7.54
N VAL A 296 3.49 -4.57 -8.35
CA VAL A 296 2.39 -3.73 -8.87
C VAL A 296 1.42 -4.56 -9.71
N ARG A 297 1.92 -5.60 -10.40
CA ARG A 297 1.10 -6.51 -11.21
C ARG A 297 0.20 -7.40 -10.34
N ASP A 298 0.73 -7.98 -9.25
CA ASP A 298 -0.07 -8.73 -8.25
C ASP A 298 -1.16 -7.83 -7.65
N GLN A 299 -0.79 -6.61 -7.23
CA GLN A 299 -1.74 -5.64 -6.66
C GLN A 299 -2.83 -5.24 -7.65
N SER A 300 -2.47 -4.98 -8.93
CA SER A 300 -3.44 -4.61 -9.97
C SER A 300 -4.40 -5.75 -10.28
N SER A 301 -3.89 -6.98 -10.35
CA SER A 301 -4.71 -8.18 -10.56
C SER A 301 -5.68 -8.43 -9.40
N GLY A 302 -5.19 -8.29 -8.16
CA GLY A 302 -6.03 -8.40 -6.96
C GLY A 302 -7.14 -7.34 -6.91
N ALA A 303 -6.86 -6.10 -7.37
CA ALA A 303 -7.86 -5.04 -7.44
C ALA A 303 -8.92 -5.30 -8.55
N PHE A 304 -8.52 -5.80 -9.72
CA PHE A 304 -9.50 -6.21 -10.74
C PHE A 304 -10.46 -7.27 -10.21
N SER A 305 -9.95 -8.27 -9.52
CA SER A 305 -10.77 -9.36 -8.96
C SER A 305 -11.57 -8.91 -7.73
N GLY A 306 -10.91 -8.34 -6.72
CA GLY A 306 -11.54 -8.04 -5.43
C GLY A 306 -12.45 -6.81 -5.47
N ASP A 307 -12.07 -5.74 -6.21
CA ASP A 307 -12.82 -4.48 -6.18
C ASP A 307 -13.88 -4.40 -7.29
N MET A 308 -13.71 -5.15 -8.40
CA MET A 308 -14.57 -5.09 -9.58
C MET A 308 -15.15 -6.45 -10.02
N GLY A 309 -14.72 -7.54 -9.39
CA GLY A 309 -15.17 -8.90 -9.73
C GLY A 309 -14.76 -9.36 -11.14
N LEU A 310 -13.62 -8.89 -11.64
CA LEU A 310 -13.14 -9.19 -13.00
C LEU A 310 -12.07 -10.27 -12.97
N SER A 311 -12.17 -11.27 -13.84
CA SER A 311 -11.12 -12.27 -14.02
C SER A 311 -9.86 -11.70 -14.67
N THR A 312 -8.71 -12.22 -14.23
CA THR A 312 -7.38 -11.90 -14.73
C THR A 312 -6.55 -13.17 -14.82
N PRO A 313 -5.35 -13.15 -15.45
CA PRO A 313 -4.49 -14.33 -15.47
C PRO A 313 -4.08 -14.85 -14.08
N LEU A 314 -4.04 -13.99 -13.05
CA LEU A 314 -3.67 -14.39 -11.69
C LEU A 314 -4.88 -14.72 -10.81
N HIS A 315 -6.08 -14.27 -11.21
CA HIS A 315 -7.36 -14.52 -10.55
C HIS A 315 -8.40 -14.85 -11.64
N PRO A 316 -8.48 -16.11 -12.11
CA PRO A 316 -9.24 -16.46 -13.31
C PRO A 316 -10.75 -16.57 -13.10
N ASP A 317 -11.24 -16.52 -11.87
CA ASP A 317 -12.65 -16.64 -11.57
C ASP A 317 -13.41 -15.35 -11.89
N PRO A 318 -14.56 -15.40 -12.63
CA PRO A 318 -15.29 -14.19 -13.07
C PRO A 318 -16.31 -13.68 -12.05
N TRP A 319 -16.31 -14.21 -10.85
CA TRP A 319 -17.22 -13.80 -9.77
C TRP A 319 -16.51 -13.08 -8.61
N GLY A 320 -15.22 -12.73 -8.81
CA GLY A 320 -14.44 -12.00 -7.81
C GLY A 320 -14.36 -12.70 -6.46
N ASP A 321 -14.82 -12.03 -5.42
CA ASP A 321 -14.72 -12.50 -4.02
C ASP A 321 -15.97 -13.26 -3.52
N CYS A 322 -16.92 -13.61 -4.41
CA CYS A 322 -18.14 -14.29 -4.03
C CYS A 322 -17.89 -15.67 -3.41
N MET A 323 -18.54 -15.94 -2.31
CA MET A 323 -18.39 -17.16 -1.54
C MET A 323 -19.44 -18.22 -1.93
N ALA A 324 -19.19 -19.48 -1.54
CA ALA A 324 -20.09 -20.59 -1.85
C ALA A 324 -21.54 -20.38 -1.36
N ALA A 325 -21.76 -19.57 -0.34
CA ALA A 325 -23.09 -19.20 0.14
C ALA A 325 -23.83 -18.25 -0.83
N GLN A 326 -23.11 -17.55 -1.68
CA GLN A 326 -23.64 -16.58 -2.65
C GLN A 326 -23.81 -17.23 -4.04
N THR A 327 -24.61 -18.30 -4.10
CA THR A 327 -24.76 -19.13 -5.29
C THR A 327 -25.26 -18.36 -6.52
N GLU A 328 -26.10 -17.33 -6.35
CA GLU A 328 -26.57 -16.47 -7.44
C GLU A 328 -25.42 -15.63 -8.02
N CYS A 329 -24.48 -15.21 -7.17
CA CYS A 329 -23.29 -14.49 -7.61
C CYS A 329 -22.37 -15.39 -8.44
N ILE A 330 -22.03 -16.57 -7.91
CA ILE A 330 -21.13 -17.53 -8.59
C ILE A 330 -21.70 -17.96 -9.96
N ASN A 331 -23.04 -18.09 -10.07
CA ASN A 331 -23.70 -18.50 -11.30
C ASN A 331 -24.17 -17.34 -12.19
N ALA A 332 -23.77 -16.11 -11.89
CA ALA A 332 -24.16 -14.94 -12.69
C ALA A 332 -23.53 -14.99 -14.08
N VAL A 333 -24.16 -14.26 -15.01
CA VAL A 333 -23.58 -14.07 -16.36
C VAL A 333 -22.33 -13.23 -16.25
N HIS A 334 -21.25 -13.67 -16.88
CA HIS A 334 -19.93 -13.03 -16.87
C HIS A 334 -19.46 -12.66 -18.27
N GLY A 335 -18.39 -11.88 -18.39
CA GLY A 335 -17.87 -11.37 -19.65
C GLY A 335 -16.76 -12.23 -20.28
N GLN A 336 -16.47 -13.40 -19.71
CA GLN A 336 -15.50 -14.33 -20.32
C GLN A 336 -16.05 -14.92 -21.60
N GLU A 337 -15.29 -14.77 -22.70
CA GLU A 337 -15.64 -15.33 -24.01
C GLU A 337 -14.52 -16.24 -24.53
N PRO A 338 -14.80 -17.52 -24.84
CA PRO A 338 -13.84 -18.41 -25.48
C PRO A 338 -13.30 -17.82 -26.79
N GLY A 339 -11.96 -17.75 -26.91
CA GLY A 339 -11.29 -17.22 -28.11
C GLY A 339 -11.15 -15.69 -28.18
N SER A 340 -11.57 -14.98 -27.14
CA SER A 340 -11.36 -13.54 -26.98
C SER A 340 -10.64 -13.28 -25.67
N ARG A 341 -9.70 -12.33 -25.64
CA ARG A 341 -9.02 -11.86 -24.40
C ARG A 341 -8.49 -13.02 -23.52
N ASP A 342 -7.91 -14.04 -24.12
CA ASP A 342 -7.42 -15.26 -23.41
C ASP A 342 -8.53 -16.00 -22.62
N GLY A 343 -9.81 -15.75 -22.90
CA GLY A 343 -10.94 -16.28 -22.16
C GLY A 343 -11.20 -15.55 -20.83
N LEU A 344 -10.67 -14.35 -20.65
CA LEU A 344 -10.77 -13.55 -19.43
C LEU A 344 -11.47 -12.20 -19.72
N GLU A 345 -11.95 -11.51 -18.69
CA GLU A 345 -12.40 -10.12 -18.82
C GLU A 345 -11.21 -9.16 -18.98
N VAL A 346 -10.11 -9.41 -18.26
CA VAL A 346 -8.86 -8.65 -18.35
C VAL A 346 -7.76 -9.63 -18.75
N ASP A 347 -7.35 -9.58 -20.01
CA ASP A 347 -6.25 -10.41 -20.53
C ASP A 347 -4.88 -9.97 -20.00
N ALA A 348 -3.84 -10.78 -20.26
CA ALA A 348 -2.48 -10.52 -19.81
C ALA A 348 -1.96 -9.16 -20.31
N ALA A 349 -2.22 -8.80 -21.57
CA ALA A 349 -1.76 -7.55 -22.16
C ALA A 349 -2.43 -6.33 -21.50
N SER A 350 -3.71 -6.40 -21.19
CA SER A 350 -4.45 -5.34 -20.49
C SER A 350 -3.95 -5.17 -19.04
N LEU A 351 -3.71 -6.28 -18.32
CA LEU A 351 -3.14 -6.25 -16.98
C LEU A 351 -1.73 -5.63 -16.99
N ASP A 352 -0.89 -6.00 -17.95
CA ASP A 352 0.46 -5.47 -18.09
C ASP A 352 0.46 -3.97 -18.40
N LEU A 353 -0.46 -3.48 -19.22
CA LEU A 353 -0.61 -2.05 -19.50
C LEU A 353 -1.05 -1.27 -18.26
N VAL A 354 -1.98 -1.78 -17.45
CA VAL A 354 -2.38 -1.12 -16.19
C VAL A 354 -1.22 -1.13 -15.18
N ALA A 355 -0.51 -2.25 -15.06
CA ALA A 355 0.68 -2.32 -14.22
C ALA A 355 1.78 -1.35 -14.71
N PHE A 356 1.99 -1.23 -16.02
CA PHE A 356 2.93 -0.28 -16.60
C PHE A 356 2.55 1.17 -16.30
N TYR A 357 1.27 1.54 -16.50
CA TYR A 357 0.77 2.86 -16.11
C TYR A 357 1.05 3.16 -14.64
N SER A 358 0.65 2.25 -13.75
CA SER A 358 0.79 2.41 -12.30
C SER A 358 2.24 2.52 -11.84
N ARG A 359 3.17 1.77 -12.46
CA ARG A 359 4.63 1.88 -12.20
C ARG A 359 5.21 3.22 -12.62
N ASN A 360 4.65 3.85 -13.64
CA ASN A 360 5.23 4.98 -14.34
C ASN A 360 4.58 6.33 -14.04
N LEU A 361 3.71 6.39 -13.01
CA LEU A 361 3.25 7.66 -12.47
C LEU A 361 4.40 8.39 -11.77
N GLY A 362 4.75 9.56 -12.28
CA GLY A 362 5.86 10.37 -11.80
C GLY A 362 5.57 11.02 -10.44
N VAL A 363 6.60 11.17 -9.63
CA VAL A 363 6.51 11.89 -8.35
C VAL A 363 6.80 13.36 -8.59
N PRO A 364 5.93 14.29 -8.15
CA PRO A 364 6.19 15.73 -8.25
C PRO A 364 7.45 16.15 -7.50
N GLU A 365 8.15 17.15 -8.03
CA GLU A 365 9.29 17.76 -7.37
C GLU A 365 8.90 18.31 -6.00
N ARG A 366 9.85 18.25 -5.08
CA ARG A 366 9.68 18.74 -3.73
C ARG A 366 9.73 20.27 -3.71
N ARG A 367 8.85 20.87 -2.90
CA ARG A 367 8.68 22.32 -2.84
C ARG A 367 9.55 22.94 -1.72
N ASP A 368 9.97 24.18 -1.91
CA ASP A 368 10.56 25.05 -0.89
C ASP A 368 11.74 24.41 -0.10
N VAL A 369 12.52 23.52 -0.71
CA VAL A 369 13.57 22.72 -0.03
C VAL A 369 14.62 23.55 0.71
N ALA A 370 14.83 24.80 0.27
CA ALA A 370 15.79 25.74 0.88
C ALA A 370 15.14 26.74 1.86
N ASP A 371 13.82 26.69 2.06
CA ASP A 371 13.15 27.54 3.04
C ASP A 371 13.65 27.19 4.44
N PRO A 372 14.06 28.19 5.26
CA PRO A 372 14.55 27.95 6.61
C PRO A 372 13.56 27.22 7.51
N LEU A 373 12.23 27.41 7.32
CA LEU A 373 11.21 26.71 8.09
C LEU A 373 11.14 25.23 7.67
N VAL A 374 11.25 24.93 6.37
CA VAL A 374 11.30 23.56 5.85
C VAL A 374 12.56 22.82 6.34
N LEU A 375 13.72 23.51 6.34
CA LEU A 375 14.98 22.95 6.86
C LEU A 375 14.89 22.70 8.39
N ARG A 376 14.30 23.63 9.15
CA ARG A 376 14.03 23.41 10.58
C ARG A 376 13.10 22.24 10.82
N GLY A 377 12.01 22.13 10.06
CA GLY A 377 11.08 21.00 10.13
C GLY A 377 11.75 19.66 9.81
N LYS A 378 12.66 19.63 8.83
CA LYS A 378 13.48 18.46 8.54
C LYS A 378 14.36 18.08 9.74
N GLU A 379 15.04 19.06 10.36
CA GLU A 379 15.83 18.83 11.57
C GLU A 379 14.97 18.24 12.71
N VAL A 380 13.78 18.79 12.95
CA VAL A 380 12.82 18.30 13.95
C VAL A 380 12.42 16.85 13.63
N PHE A 381 12.08 16.54 12.38
CA PHE A 381 11.71 15.20 11.92
C PHE A 381 12.81 14.17 12.20
N TYR A 382 14.07 14.51 11.95
CA TYR A 382 15.22 13.64 12.25
C TYR A 382 15.45 13.52 13.77
N THR A 383 15.39 14.63 14.50
CA THR A 383 15.64 14.68 15.95
C THR A 383 14.61 13.88 16.75
N LEU A 384 13.36 13.87 16.29
CA LEU A 384 12.29 13.08 16.92
C LEU A 384 12.34 11.58 16.58
N GLY A 385 13.30 11.13 15.75
CA GLY A 385 13.45 9.73 15.39
C GLY A 385 12.47 9.23 14.33
N CYS A 386 11.73 10.12 13.64
CA CYS A 386 10.76 9.72 12.60
C CYS A 386 11.43 8.93 11.46
N THR A 387 12.73 9.14 11.25
CA THR A 387 13.54 8.45 10.22
C THR A 387 13.81 6.98 10.54
N GLY A 388 13.50 6.49 11.73
CA GLY A 388 13.60 5.07 12.09
C GLY A 388 12.70 4.21 11.18
N CYS A 389 11.45 4.64 10.98
CA CYS A 389 10.50 4.02 10.05
C CYS A 389 10.49 4.74 8.69
N HIS A 390 10.40 6.06 8.69
CA HIS A 390 10.37 6.89 7.48
C HIS A 390 11.77 7.15 6.93
N THR A 391 12.44 6.07 6.49
CA THR A 391 13.78 6.15 5.87
C THR A 391 13.78 7.09 4.69
N PRO A 392 14.62 8.16 4.70
CA PRO A 392 14.53 9.22 3.70
C PRO A 392 14.90 8.78 2.29
N LYS A 393 15.96 7.97 2.15
CA LYS A 393 16.64 7.78 0.86
C LYS A 393 16.87 6.31 0.52
N HIS A 394 16.65 5.96 -0.76
CA HIS A 394 17.07 4.69 -1.35
C HIS A 394 17.68 4.92 -2.73
N VAL A 395 18.41 3.92 -3.22
CA VAL A 395 18.81 3.85 -4.65
C VAL A 395 18.21 2.57 -5.22
N THR A 396 17.43 2.71 -6.28
CA THR A 396 16.77 1.60 -6.97
C THR A 396 17.77 0.66 -7.63
N HIS A 397 17.36 -0.56 -7.96
CA HIS A 397 18.17 -1.47 -8.78
C HIS A 397 18.61 -0.81 -10.09
N ARG A 398 19.78 -1.21 -10.62
CA ARG A 398 20.06 -1.06 -12.04
C ARG A 398 19.25 -2.11 -12.78
N LEU A 399 18.34 -1.68 -13.67
CA LEU A 399 17.41 -2.57 -14.37
C LEU A 399 17.70 -2.55 -15.87
N GLU A 400 17.61 -3.73 -16.50
CA GLU A 400 17.83 -3.88 -17.94
C GLU A 400 16.60 -3.39 -18.75
N ASN A 401 15.39 -3.78 -18.30
CA ASN A 401 14.16 -3.61 -19.07
C ASN A 401 13.19 -2.53 -18.54
N GLN A 402 13.59 -1.79 -17.50
CA GLN A 402 12.78 -0.74 -16.88
C GLN A 402 13.64 0.53 -16.69
N PRO A 403 13.95 1.24 -17.78
CA PRO A 403 14.85 2.40 -17.74
C PRO A 403 14.34 3.54 -16.86
N GLU A 404 13.02 3.68 -16.72
CA GLU A 404 12.37 4.73 -15.92
C GLU A 404 12.68 4.57 -14.43
N GLN A 405 12.78 3.33 -13.93
CA GLN A 405 13.06 3.01 -12.53
C GLN A 405 14.53 2.70 -12.28
N SER A 406 15.34 2.57 -13.34
CA SER A 406 16.72 2.07 -13.24
C SER A 406 17.67 3.06 -12.58
N PHE A 407 18.30 2.66 -11.48
CA PHE A 407 19.41 3.33 -10.80
C PHE A 407 19.11 4.79 -10.40
N GLN A 408 17.94 5.03 -9.80
CA GLN A 408 17.51 6.34 -9.31
C GLN A 408 17.81 6.51 -7.82
N LEU A 409 18.35 7.67 -7.42
CA LEU A 409 18.32 8.14 -6.03
C LEU A 409 16.92 8.69 -5.75
N ILE A 410 16.20 8.08 -4.81
CA ILE A 410 14.82 8.43 -4.49
C ILE A 410 14.65 8.81 -3.02
N TRP A 411 13.64 9.65 -2.73
CA TRP A 411 13.35 10.20 -1.40
C TRP A 411 11.90 9.88 -0.97
N PRO A 412 11.57 8.58 -0.79
CA PRO A 412 10.20 8.19 -0.48
C PRO A 412 9.83 8.39 0.98
N TYR A 413 10.79 8.52 1.90
CA TYR A 413 10.56 8.55 3.35
C TYR A 413 9.77 7.32 3.82
N THR A 414 10.26 6.14 3.53
CA THR A 414 9.71 4.84 3.97
C THR A 414 10.80 3.77 3.95
N ASP A 415 10.70 2.80 4.83
CA ASP A 415 11.48 1.55 4.80
C ASP A 415 10.67 0.37 4.23
N LEU A 416 9.37 0.54 3.97
CA LEU A 416 8.42 -0.48 3.53
C LEU A 416 8.28 -1.67 4.50
N LEU A 417 8.73 -1.54 5.75
CA LEU A 417 8.60 -2.57 6.78
C LEU A 417 7.30 -2.40 7.58
N LEU A 418 6.93 -3.46 8.30
CA LEU A 418 5.81 -3.48 9.24
C LEU A 418 6.28 -2.99 10.60
N HIS A 419 5.51 -2.09 11.21
CA HIS A 419 5.73 -1.58 12.55
C HIS A 419 4.46 -1.65 13.38
N ASP A 420 4.57 -2.01 14.65
CA ASP A 420 3.45 -1.96 15.59
C ASP A 420 3.11 -0.50 15.93
N MET A 421 1.96 -0.06 15.46
CA MET A 421 1.47 1.30 15.68
C MET A 421 0.57 1.44 16.90
N GLY A 422 0.51 0.41 17.74
CA GLY A 422 -0.24 0.38 18.99
C GLY A 422 -1.76 0.29 18.81
N ALA A 423 -2.44 0.19 19.95
CA ALA A 423 -3.89 -0.03 19.99
C ALA A 423 -4.72 1.08 19.33
N GLY A 424 -4.19 2.31 19.27
CA GLY A 424 -4.90 3.46 18.68
C GLY A 424 -5.13 3.32 17.17
N LEU A 425 -4.22 2.67 16.46
CA LEU A 425 -4.30 2.42 15.02
C LEU A 425 -4.62 0.96 14.67
N ALA A 426 -4.69 0.06 15.66
CA ALA A 426 -5.01 -1.34 15.42
C ALA A 426 -6.39 -1.53 14.79
N ASP A 427 -6.47 -2.37 13.75
CA ASP A 427 -7.71 -2.88 13.18
C ASP A 427 -8.07 -4.29 13.70
N ASN A 428 -7.14 -4.90 14.46
CA ASN A 428 -7.24 -6.25 15.01
C ASN A 428 -7.41 -7.36 13.95
N ARG A 429 -7.17 -7.05 12.67
CA ARG A 429 -7.20 -8.00 11.56
C ARG A 429 -5.79 -8.29 11.07
N PRO A 430 -5.24 -9.48 11.34
CA PRO A 430 -3.97 -9.90 10.74
C PRO A 430 -4.07 -10.05 9.22
N GLU A 431 -2.92 -9.83 8.53
CA GLU A 431 -2.79 -10.05 7.09
C GLU A 431 -1.37 -10.57 6.79
N GLY A 432 -1.25 -11.85 6.42
CA GLY A 432 0.04 -12.47 6.24
C GLY A 432 0.85 -12.50 7.55
N ARG A 433 2.02 -11.89 7.55
CA ARG A 433 2.86 -11.73 8.76
C ARG A 433 2.45 -10.55 9.63
N ALA A 434 1.69 -9.60 9.08
CA ALA A 434 1.27 -8.43 9.84
C ALA A 434 0.22 -8.78 10.87
N SER A 435 0.43 -8.41 12.12
CA SER A 435 -0.55 -8.50 13.20
C SER A 435 -1.68 -7.48 13.01
N GLY A 436 -2.67 -7.49 13.92
CA GLY A 436 -3.76 -6.51 13.91
C GLY A 436 -3.33 -5.08 14.25
N SER A 437 -2.15 -4.86 14.81
CA SER A 437 -1.61 -3.53 15.15
C SER A 437 -0.47 -3.08 14.23
N GLU A 438 0.07 -3.98 13.40
CA GLU A 438 1.17 -3.64 12.50
C GLU A 438 0.68 -3.08 11.17
N TRP A 439 1.40 -2.05 10.71
CA TRP A 439 1.19 -1.38 9.44
C TRP A 439 2.51 -1.16 8.71
N LYS A 440 2.49 -1.31 7.39
CA LYS A 440 3.64 -0.99 6.55
C LYS A 440 3.82 0.53 6.49
N THR A 441 5.05 1.01 6.71
CA THR A 441 5.38 2.43 6.57
C THR A 441 5.01 2.93 5.16
N PRO A 442 4.07 3.89 5.02
CA PRO A 442 3.74 4.45 3.72
C PRO A 442 4.82 5.43 3.25
N PRO A 443 5.01 5.61 1.93
CA PRO A 443 5.84 6.70 1.41
C PRO A 443 5.19 8.05 1.72
N LEU A 444 6.00 9.07 2.04
CA LEU A 444 5.52 10.43 2.36
C LEU A 444 5.60 11.39 1.17
N TRP A 445 6.26 11.04 0.06
CA TRP A 445 6.27 11.90 -1.12
C TRP A 445 4.88 12.23 -1.62
N GLY A 446 4.65 13.48 -2.01
CA GLY A 446 3.35 13.98 -2.44
C GLY A 446 2.32 14.18 -1.31
N VAL A 447 2.63 13.87 -0.05
CA VAL A 447 1.67 14.00 1.07
C VAL A 447 1.13 15.43 1.22
N GLY A 448 1.97 16.44 0.98
CA GLY A 448 1.58 17.85 1.00
C GLY A 448 0.71 18.31 -0.18
N LEU A 449 0.53 17.48 -1.20
CA LEU A 449 -0.36 17.76 -2.34
C LEU A 449 -1.72 17.04 -2.24
N THR A 450 -1.98 16.33 -1.14
CA THR A 450 -3.20 15.53 -0.97
C THR A 450 -4.46 16.36 -1.15
N GLU A 451 -4.56 17.52 -0.52
CA GLU A 451 -5.75 18.39 -0.65
C GLU A 451 -5.92 18.92 -2.08
N GLN A 452 -4.82 19.32 -2.72
CA GLN A 452 -4.86 19.82 -4.10
C GLN A 452 -5.32 18.77 -5.10
N VAL A 453 -4.88 17.52 -4.94
CA VAL A 453 -5.16 16.42 -5.88
C VAL A 453 -6.49 15.75 -5.58
N SER A 454 -6.75 15.46 -4.31
CA SER A 454 -7.87 14.61 -3.88
C SER A 454 -9.05 15.42 -3.31
N GLY A 455 -8.89 16.73 -3.09
CA GLY A 455 -9.94 17.59 -2.56
C GLY A 455 -10.21 17.45 -1.06
N HIS A 456 -9.33 16.77 -0.33
CA HIS A 456 -9.42 16.54 1.10
C HIS A 456 -8.04 16.39 1.75
N SER A 457 -7.97 16.50 3.08
CA SER A 457 -6.76 16.31 3.89
C SER A 457 -6.88 15.15 4.88
N GLN A 458 -7.52 14.03 4.45
CA GLN A 458 -7.66 12.85 5.30
C GLN A 458 -6.45 11.92 5.14
N PHE A 459 -5.86 11.48 6.25
CA PHE A 459 -4.64 10.67 6.29
C PHE A 459 -4.85 9.37 7.08
N LEU A 460 -3.80 8.53 7.15
CA LEU A 460 -3.77 7.17 7.69
C LEU A 460 -4.54 6.16 6.82
N HIS A 461 -4.58 4.89 7.23
CA HIS A 461 -5.14 3.79 6.43
C HIS A 461 -6.65 3.91 6.21
N ASP A 462 -7.35 4.64 7.06
CA ASP A 462 -8.80 4.76 7.10
C ASP A 462 -9.33 6.21 7.03
N GLY A 463 -8.44 7.18 6.81
CA GLY A 463 -8.83 8.58 6.69
C GLY A 463 -9.24 9.27 7.99
N ARG A 464 -9.03 8.63 9.17
CA ARG A 464 -9.44 9.21 10.47
C ARG A 464 -8.77 10.53 10.81
N ALA A 465 -7.52 10.73 10.42
CA ALA A 465 -6.79 11.98 10.64
C ALA A 465 -7.16 13.02 9.59
N ARG A 466 -7.59 14.21 10.03
CA ARG A 466 -8.06 15.33 9.17
C ARG A 466 -6.96 16.33 8.84
N SER A 467 -5.77 16.13 9.42
CA SER A 467 -4.58 16.93 9.18
C SER A 467 -3.32 16.11 9.42
N LEU A 468 -2.17 16.62 8.99
CA LEU A 468 -0.87 16.02 9.29
C LEU A 468 -0.60 15.98 10.80
N LEU A 469 -1.02 17.03 11.55
CA LEU A 469 -0.89 17.01 13.01
C LEU A 469 -1.71 15.88 13.64
N GLU A 470 -2.96 15.68 13.23
CA GLU A 470 -3.77 14.56 13.74
C GLU A 470 -3.13 13.22 13.39
N ALA A 471 -2.51 13.08 12.19
CA ALA A 471 -1.80 11.87 11.83
C ALA A 471 -0.64 11.58 12.80
N PHE A 472 0.18 12.56 13.17
CA PHE A 472 1.20 12.38 14.21
C PHE A 472 0.61 11.96 15.55
N LEU A 473 -0.48 12.58 15.98
CA LEU A 473 -1.09 12.33 17.28
C LEU A 473 -1.76 10.94 17.37
N TRP A 474 -2.00 10.28 16.25
CA TRP A 474 -2.45 8.89 16.17
C TRP A 474 -1.32 7.86 16.25
N HIS A 475 -0.08 8.25 16.04
CA HIS A 475 1.07 7.36 16.17
C HIS A 475 1.17 6.80 17.60
N GLY A 476 1.45 5.50 17.73
CA GLY A 476 1.60 4.80 19.00
C GLY A 476 2.55 3.62 18.84
N GLY A 477 2.56 2.68 19.76
CA GLY A 477 3.44 1.52 19.68
C GLY A 477 4.91 1.92 19.53
N GLU A 478 5.59 1.44 18.50
CA GLU A 478 6.99 1.77 18.18
C GLU A 478 7.18 3.29 17.94
N ALA A 479 6.17 4.00 17.42
CA ALA A 479 6.22 5.44 17.18
C ALA A 479 5.80 6.30 18.41
N GLN A 480 5.53 5.70 19.58
CA GLN A 480 5.06 6.42 20.76
C GLN A 480 6.02 7.50 21.23
N ALA A 481 7.32 7.25 21.16
CA ALA A 481 8.34 8.23 21.56
C ALA A 481 8.32 9.47 20.65
N ALA A 482 8.24 9.27 19.32
CA ALA A 482 8.14 10.35 18.35
C ALA A 482 6.84 11.17 18.54
N ARG A 483 5.70 10.49 18.76
CA ARG A 483 4.43 11.15 19.08
C ARG A 483 4.53 12.03 20.34
N ASN A 484 5.11 11.50 21.41
CA ASN A 484 5.30 12.26 22.65
C ASN A 484 6.20 13.48 22.42
N GLY A 485 7.24 13.32 21.58
CA GLY A 485 8.08 14.42 21.15
C GLY A 485 7.27 15.52 20.45
N VAL A 486 6.41 15.17 19.47
CA VAL A 486 5.53 16.13 18.77
C VAL A 486 4.58 16.84 19.74
N VAL A 487 3.99 16.12 20.70
CA VAL A 487 3.13 16.70 21.74
C VAL A 487 3.87 17.74 22.58
N ALA A 488 5.16 17.53 22.86
CA ALA A 488 5.98 18.42 23.66
C ALA A 488 6.61 19.59 22.88
N LEU A 489 6.54 19.59 21.53
CA LEU A 489 7.14 20.66 20.72
C LEU A 489 6.52 22.05 21.03
N PRO A 490 7.36 23.10 21.05
CA PRO A 490 6.85 24.46 20.95
C PRO A 490 6.16 24.67 19.59
N GLU A 491 5.21 25.60 19.54
CA GLU A 491 4.39 25.88 18.35
C GLU A 491 5.23 26.08 17.09
N ASN A 492 6.27 26.91 17.15
CA ASN A 492 7.12 27.21 15.98
C ASN A 492 7.81 25.95 15.41
N ASP A 493 8.26 25.02 16.25
CA ASP A 493 8.90 23.77 15.79
C ASP A 493 7.88 22.78 15.24
N ARG A 494 6.68 22.78 15.81
CA ARG A 494 5.54 22.00 15.31
C ARG A 494 5.11 22.49 13.93
N ASP A 495 4.99 23.81 13.74
CA ASP A 495 4.66 24.43 12.46
C ASP A 495 5.75 24.14 11.41
N ALA A 496 7.03 24.21 11.81
CA ALA A 496 8.16 23.84 10.95
C ALA A 496 8.06 22.38 10.51
N LEU A 497 7.75 21.44 11.41
CA LEU A 497 7.56 20.03 11.10
C LEU A 497 6.42 19.80 10.09
N ILE A 498 5.27 20.46 10.30
CA ILE A 498 4.14 20.41 9.35
C ILE A 498 4.58 20.97 7.99
N LYS A 499 5.24 22.15 7.97
CA LYS A 499 5.73 22.77 6.72
C LYS A 499 6.71 21.88 5.96
N PHE A 500 7.57 21.13 6.66
CA PHE A 500 8.45 20.15 6.06
C PHE A 500 7.64 19.06 5.33
N LEU A 501 6.62 18.46 5.97
CA LEU A 501 5.77 17.46 5.33
C LEU A 501 4.95 18.02 4.18
N GLU A 502 4.47 19.24 4.30
CA GLU A 502 3.78 19.94 3.21
C GLU A 502 4.69 20.20 2.01
N SER A 503 6.01 20.24 2.22
CA SER A 503 6.98 20.39 1.13
C SER A 503 7.22 19.10 0.34
N LEU A 504 6.89 17.94 0.92
CA LEU A 504 7.02 16.62 0.30
C LEU A 504 5.86 16.37 -0.70
#